data_56d4694cdf3c8e0d7674b92f906abc29
#
_entry.id   56d4694cdf3c8e0d7674b92f906abc29
#
_cell.length_a   1.000
_cell.length_b   1.000
_cell.length_c   1.000
_cell.angle_alpha   90.00
_cell.angle_beta   90.00
_cell.angle_gamma   90.00
#
_symmetry.space_group_name_H-M   'P 1'
#
loop_
_entity.id
_entity.type
_entity.pdbx_description
1 polymer ?
#
loop_
_entity_poly.entity_id
_entity_poly.type
_entity_poly.pdbx_seq_one_letter_code
_entity_poly.pdbx_strand_id
1 'polypeptide(L)'
;FINRNSNEYTKKIRRKNYGKLFNHVVRNHNDDDIQRFRHLSAKGWELRDLQKIRPDLIHHDPQHFKNRYTVQQWKNPAKTILSHIHKDGNLFIHPDPKQHRTFTVREAARVQSFPDDFRFCGSRTSQYIQVGNAVPPLLAYEIAKCIKNVVFKKK
;
A
#
# COMPACT_ATOMS: atom_id res chain seq x y z
N PHE A 1 -0.56 -13.72 9.00
CA PHE A 1 0.75 -13.30 8.46
C PHE A 1 1.79 -13.31 9.56
N ILE A 2 2.32 -14.49 9.86
CA ILE A 2 3.49 -14.61 10.73
C ILE A 2 4.70 -14.67 9.79
N ASN A 3 5.18 -13.51 9.36
CA ASN A 3 6.47 -13.47 8.72
C ASN A 3 7.55 -13.54 9.82
N ARG A 4 8.27 -14.65 9.88
CA ARG A 4 9.29 -14.94 10.90
C ARG A 4 10.53 -14.05 10.79
N ASN A 5 10.72 -13.33 9.69
CA ASN A 5 11.84 -12.41 9.51
C ASN A 5 11.47 -10.99 9.95
N SER A 6 11.66 -10.70 11.23
CA SER A 6 11.54 -9.33 11.75
C SER A 6 12.80 -8.55 11.47
N ASN A 7 12.78 -7.68 10.46
CA ASN A 7 13.81 -6.65 10.28
C ASN A 7 13.55 -5.47 11.24
N GLU A 8 14.50 -4.53 11.32
CA GLU A 8 14.36 -3.35 12.19
C GLU A 8 13.11 -2.52 11.91
N TYR A 9 12.72 -2.38 10.64
CA TYR A 9 11.51 -1.68 10.25
C TYR A 9 10.27 -2.34 10.84
N THR A 10 10.13 -3.65 10.68
CA THR A 10 8.98 -4.37 11.21
C THR A 10 8.94 -4.37 12.74
N LYS A 11 10.09 -4.35 13.42
CA LYS A 11 10.17 -4.20 14.89
C LYS A 11 9.64 -2.84 15.33
N LYS A 12 9.94 -1.77 14.60
CA LYS A 12 9.47 -0.41 14.92
C LYS A 12 7.96 -0.23 14.74
N ILE A 13 7.35 -0.87 13.75
CA ILE A 13 5.92 -0.73 13.46
C ILE A 13 5.04 -1.79 14.15
N ARG A 14 5.58 -2.99 14.38
CA ARG A 14 4.88 -4.06 15.11
C ARG A 14 5.01 -3.86 16.61
N ARG A 15 4.09 -3.14 17.20
CA ARG A 15 3.98 -3.08 18.66
C ARG A 15 3.27 -4.32 19.17
N LYS A 16 3.45 -4.63 20.49
CA LYS A 16 2.83 -5.80 21.13
C LYS A 16 1.34 -5.87 20.78
N ASN A 17 0.97 -6.92 20.07
CA ASN A 17 -0.39 -7.11 19.57
C ASN A 17 -1.35 -7.42 20.71
N TYR A 18 -2.38 -6.65 20.81
CA TYR A 18 -3.59 -6.98 21.59
C TYR A 18 -4.47 -8.02 20.85
N GLY A 19 -3.88 -8.93 20.07
CA GLY A 19 -4.56 -10.00 19.36
C GLY A 19 -5.46 -9.58 18.18
N LYS A 20 -5.57 -8.27 17.89
CA LYS A 20 -6.46 -7.76 16.83
C LYS A 20 -5.75 -6.76 15.92
N LEU A 21 -5.78 -7.03 14.62
CA LEU A 21 -5.27 -6.12 13.60
C LEU A 21 -6.39 -5.20 13.11
N PHE A 22 -6.24 -3.87 13.33
CA PHE A 22 -7.22 -2.87 12.94
C PHE A 22 -7.06 -2.42 11.49
N ASN A 23 -8.17 -2.01 10.84
CA ASN A 23 -8.21 -1.47 9.49
C ASN A 23 -7.70 -2.43 8.41
N HIS A 24 -7.76 -3.75 8.66
CA HIS A 24 -7.36 -4.78 7.72
C HIS A 24 -8.60 -5.44 7.09
N VAL A 25 -9.38 -4.63 6.39
CA VAL A 25 -10.58 -5.06 5.68
C VAL A 25 -10.35 -4.88 4.20
N VAL A 26 -10.59 -5.93 3.43
CA VAL A 26 -10.42 -5.92 1.97
C VAL A 26 -11.42 -4.96 1.33
N ARG A 27 -10.98 -4.24 0.30
CA ARG A 27 -11.85 -3.43 -0.55
C ARG A 27 -12.66 -4.35 -1.47
N ASN A 28 -13.92 -4.04 -1.67
CA ASN A 28 -14.68 -4.68 -2.74
C ASN A 28 -14.21 -4.14 -4.09
N HIS A 29 -13.96 -5.04 -5.02
CA HIS A 29 -13.63 -4.75 -6.41
C HIS A 29 -14.72 -5.34 -7.30
N ASN A 30 -14.94 -4.76 -8.49
CA ASN A 30 -15.78 -5.37 -9.51
C ASN A 30 -15.07 -6.58 -10.13
N ASP A 31 -15.83 -7.41 -10.84
CA ASP A 31 -15.33 -8.66 -11.42
C ASP A 31 -14.20 -8.42 -12.43
N ASP A 32 -14.30 -7.36 -13.23
CA ASP A 32 -13.26 -6.98 -14.19
C ASP A 32 -11.94 -6.64 -13.51
N ASP A 33 -11.96 -5.88 -12.41
CA ASP A 33 -10.76 -5.56 -11.65
C ASP A 33 -10.17 -6.81 -11.00
N ILE A 34 -11.00 -7.70 -10.47
CA ILE A 34 -10.54 -8.99 -9.93
C ILE A 34 -9.84 -9.82 -11.01
N GLN A 35 -10.40 -9.87 -12.23
CA GLN A 35 -9.77 -10.54 -13.37
C GLN A 35 -8.44 -9.88 -13.76
N ARG A 36 -8.39 -8.54 -13.82
CA ARG A 36 -7.13 -7.80 -14.06
C ARG A 36 -6.08 -8.15 -13.02
N PHE A 37 -6.42 -8.06 -11.74
CA PHE A 37 -5.47 -8.37 -10.66
C PHE A 37 -4.97 -9.81 -10.71
N ARG A 38 -5.85 -10.75 -11.02
CA ARG A 38 -5.50 -12.16 -11.19
C ARG A 38 -4.43 -12.36 -12.26
N HIS A 39 -4.63 -11.80 -13.45
CA HIS A 39 -3.68 -11.93 -14.55
C HIS A 39 -2.36 -11.20 -14.25
N LEU A 40 -2.44 -9.95 -13.79
CA LEU A 40 -1.27 -9.11 -13.56
C LEU A 40 -0.39 -9.70 -12.44
N SER A 41 -0.96 -10.12 -11.31
CA SER A 41 -0.19 -10.66 -10.18
C SER A 41 0.37 -12.06 -10.45
N ALA A 42 -0.35 -12.92 -11.17
CA ALA A 42 0.10 -14.28 -11.47
C ALA A 42 1.32 -14.33 -12.41
N LYS A 43 1.42 -13.37 -13.33
CA LYS A 43 2.44 -13.34 -14.38
C LYS A 43 3.49 -12.24 -14.21
N GLY A 44 3.28 -11.32 -13.26
CA GLY A 44 4.11 -10.12 -13.15
C GLY A 44 3.96 -9.17 -14.35
N TRP A 45 2.81 -9.18 -14.97
CA TRP A 45 2.54 -8.41 -16.19
C TRP A 45 2.20 -6.95 -15.89
N GLU A 46 2.41 -6.13 -16.91
CA GLU A 46 1.88 -4.77 -17.00
C GLU A 46 0.56 -4.77 -17.79
N LEU A 47 -0.16 -3.64 -17.74
CA LEU A 47 -1.45 -3.51 -18.44
C LEU A 47 -1.34 -3.75 -19.97
N ARG A 48 -0.23 -3.34 -20.59
CA ARG A 48 0.05 -3.58 -22.02
C ARG A 48 0.19 -5.07 -22.38
N ASP A 49 0.64 -5.90 -21.45
CA ASP A 49 0.73 -7.34 -21.69
C ASP A 49 -0.64 -7.98 -21.62
N LEU A 50 -1.48 -7.51 -20.68
CA LEU A 50 -2.86 -7.95 -20.56
C LEU A 50 -3.67 -7.60 -21.84
N GLN A 51 -3.40 -6.46 -22.45
CA GLN A 51 -4.08 -6.02 -23.69
C GLN A 51 -3.95 -7.03 -24.84
N LYS A 52 -2.82 -7.76 -24.90
CA LYS A 52 -2.58 -8.75 -25.99
C LYS A 52 -3.45 -10.00 -25.87
N ILE A 53 -3.86 -10.36 -24.67
CA ILE A 53 -4.57 -11.62 -24.40
C ILE A 53 -6.00 -11.42 -23.90
N ARG A 54 -6.29 -10.29 -23.28
CA ARG A 54 -7.60 -9.94 -22.72
C ARG A 54 -7.91 -8.45 -23.01
N PRO A 55 -8.05 -8.08 -24.30
CA PRO A 55 -8.38 -6.70 -24.68
C PRO A 55 -9.73 -6.24 -24.09
N ASP A 56 -10.65 -7.16 -23.83
CA ASP A 56 -11.93 -6.92 -23.16
C ASP A 56 -11.79 -6.33 -21.75
N LEU A 57 -10.68 -6.59 -21.06
CA LEU A 57 -10.39 -6.05 -19.73
C LEU A 57 -9.71 -4.68 -19.76
N ILE A 58 -9.40 -4.15 -20.94
CA ILE A 58 -8.73 -2.86 -21.07
C ILE A 58 -9.78 -1.77 -21.35
N HIS A 59 -9.99 -0.90 -20.39
CA HIS A 59 -10.92 0.23 -20.49
C HIS A 59 -10.23 1.61 -20.52
N HIS A 60 -8.89 1.62 -20.57
CA HIS A 60 -8.06 2.82 -20.67
C HIS A 60 -6.98 2.60 -21.73
N ASP A 61 -6.53 3.69 -22.36
CA ASP A 61 -5.37 3.65 -23.23
C ASP A 61 -4.11 3.25 -22.45
N PRO A 62 -3.55 2.06 -22.69
CA PRO A 62 -2.37 1.57 -21.98
C PRO A 62 -1.10 2.38 -22.28
N GLN A 63 -1.08 3.15 -23.37
CA GLN A 63 0.07 3.98 -23.73
C GLN A 63 0.13 5.24 -22.86
N HIS A 64 -1.02 5.86 -22.58
CA HIS A 64 -1.12 7.03 -21.71
C HIS A 64 -1.11 6.66 -20.23
N PHE A 65 -1.64 5.50 -19.84
CA PHE A 65 -1.82 5.09 -18.46
C PHE A 65 -0.99 3.86 -18.07
N LYS A 66 0.27 3.80 -18.52
CA LYS A 66 1.19 2.66 -18.31
C LYS A 66 1.27 2.16 -16.87
N ASN A 67 1.18 3.05 -15.90
CA ASN A 67 1.36 2.74 -14.48
C ASN A 67 0.05 2.67 -13.68
N ARG A 68 -1.11 2.66 -14.34
CA ARG A 68 -2.39 2.69 -13.63
C ARG A 68 -2.65 1.44 -12.79
N TYR A 69 -2.21 0.29 -13.25
CA TYR A 69 -2.28 -0.99 -12.56
C TYR A 69 -0.86 -1.44 -12.22
N THR A 70 -0.54 -1.49 -10.94
CA THR A 70 0.81 -1.88 -10.51
C THR A 70 0.73 -2.93 -9.42
N VAL A 71 1.29 -4.10 -9.70
CA VAL A 71 1.49 -5.15 -8.70
C VAL A 71 2.72 -4.79 -7.85
N GLN A 72 2.53 -4.76 -6.54
CA GLN A 72 3.64 -4.56 -5.61
C GLN A 72 4.50 -5.83 -5.56
N GLN A 73 5.77 -5.70 -5.15
CA GLN A 73 6.71 -6.81 -5.17
C GLN A 73 7.19 -7.15 -3.76
N TRP A 74 7.35 -8.45 -3.49
CA TRP A 74 7.78 -8.93 -2.17
C TRP A 74 9.19 -8.50 -1.78
N LYS A 75 10.09 -8.37 -2.77
CA LYS A 75 11.53 -8.14 -2.56
C LYS A 75 11.97 -6.70 -2.77
N ASN A 76 11.10 -5.87 -3.30
CA ASN A 76 11.40 -4.47 -3.60
C ASN A 76 10.65 -3.53 -2.66
N PRO A 77 11.15 -2.31 -2.44
CA PRO A 77 10.38 -1.29 -1.76
C PRO A 77 9.03 -1.06 -2.46
N ALA A 78 7.99 -0.89 -1.69
CA ALA A 78 6.69 -0.54 -2.24
C ALA A 78 6.73 0.84 -2.91
N LYS A 79 5.86 1.07 -3.89
CA LYS A 79 5.68 2.41 -4.45
C LYS A 79 5.19 3.36 -3.35
N THR A 80 5.55 4.64 -3.49
CA THR A 80 5.07 5.71 -2.61
C THR A 80 3.55 5.72 -2.54
N ILE A 81 3.02 5.67 -1.33
CA ILE A 81 1.58 5.80 -1.12
C ILE A 81 1.15 7.21 -1.47
N LEU A 82 0.21 7.33 -2.39
CA LEU A 82 -0.28 8.59 -2.93
C LEU A 82 -1.65 8.93 -2.34
N SER A 83 -1.98 10.23 -2.27
CA SER A 83 -3.25 10.72 -1.72
C SER A 83 -4.48 10.08 -2.37
N HIS A 84 -4.42 9.79 -3.66
CA HIS A 84 -5.54 9.19 -4.40
C HIS A 84 -5.71 7.66 -4.23
N ILE A 85 -4.96 7.00 -3.32
CA ILE A 85 -5.18 5.59 -2.99
C ILE A 85 -6.63 5.29 -2.55
N HIS A 86 -7.34 6.31 -2.07
CA HIS A 86 -8.75 6.18 -1.67
C HIS A 86 -9.71 5.89 -2.84
N LYS A 87 -9.34 6.22 -4.09
CA LYS A 87 -10.20 6.04 -5.27
C LYS A 87 -10.37 4.56 -5.60
N ASP A 88 -9.37 3.94 -6.22
CA ASP A 88 -9.42 2.55 -6.68
C ASP A 88 -8.32 1.66 -6.09
N GLY A 89 -7.17 2.25 -5.74
CA GLY A 89 -6.02 1.53 -5.20
C GLY A 89 -5.24 0.72 -6.24
N ASN A 90 -5.53 0.84 -7.51
CA ASN A 90 -4.98 0.02 -8.60
C ASN A 90 -3.45 0.13 -8.75
N LEU A 91 -2.83 1.19 -8.21
CA LEU A 91 -1.37 1.30 -8.10
C LEU A 91 -0.77 0.39 -7.02
N PHE A 92 -1.59 -0.24 -6.18
CA PHE A 92 -1.17 -1.01 -5.01
C PHE A 92 -1.82 -2.40 -4.99
N ILE A 93 -1.72 -3.14 -6.11
CA ILE A 93 -2.21 -4.51 -6.21
C ILE A 93 -1.34 -5.41 -5.33
N HIS A 94 -1.98 -6.27 -4.55
CA HIS A 94 -1.29 -7.18 -3.65
C HIS A 94 -0.43 -8.18 -4.43
N PRO A 95 0.83 -8.44 -3.99
CA PRO A 95 1.77 -9.29 -4.72
C PRO A 95 1.43 -10.78 -4.68
N ASP A 96 0.57 -11.23 -3.78
CA ASP A 96 0.12 -12.62 -3.74
C ASP A 96 -0.95 -12.86 -4.82
N PRO A 97 -0.67 -13.69 -5.84
CA PRO A 97 -1.59 -13.94 -6.94
C PRO A 97 -2.88 -14.66 -6.53
N LYS A 98 -2.97 -15.17 -5.30
CA LYS A 98 -4.18 -15.82 -4.77
C LYS A 98 -5.16 -14.83 -4.16
N GLN A 99 -4.76 -13.58 -3.92
CA GLN A 99 -5.59 -12.61 -3.20
C GLN A 99 -6.41 -11.72 -4.13
N HIS A 100 -6.00 -11.51 -5.38
CA HIS A 100 -6.74 -10.75 -6.42
C HIS A 100 -7.35 -9.43 -5.91
N ARG A 101 -6.58 -8.61 -5.21
CA ARG A 101 -7.04 -7.38 -4.55
C ARG A 101 -5.97 -6.32 -4.46
N THR A 102 -6.36 -5.11 -4.10
CA THR A 102 -5.44 -4.04 -3.74
C THR A 102 -5.12 -4.08 -2.24
N PHE A 103 -4.16 -3.26 -1.80
CA PHE A 103 -3.81 -3.12 -0.39
C PHE A 103 -5.01 -2.69 0.45
N THR A 104 -5.12 -3.26 1.64
CA THR A 104 -5.99 -2.76 2.70
C THR A 104 -5.43 -1.47 3.30
N VAL A 105 -6.26 -0.74 4.06
CA VAL A 105 -5.81 0.45 4.80
C VAL A 105 -4.60 0.11 5.69
N ARG A 106 -4.61 -1.04 6.38
CA ARG A 106 -3.52 -1.47 7.25
C ARG A 106 -2.23 -1.77 6.49
N GLU A 107 -2.31 -2.39 5.33
CA GLU A 107 -1.14 -2.65 4.49
C GLU A 107 -0.53 -1.35 3.97
N ALA A 108 -1.34 -0.42 3.49
CA ALA A 108 -0.89 0.91 3.09
C ALA A 108 -0.27 1.68 4.28
N ALA A 109 -0.89 1.61 5.46
CA ALA A 109 -0.40 2.22 6.68
C ALA A 109 0.97 1.67 7.11
N ARG A 110 1.17 0.35 6.99
CA ARG A 110 2.48 -0.28 7.25
C ARG A 110 3.55 0.19 6.27
N VAL A 111 3.23 0.36 4.99
CA VAL A 111 4.15 0.96 4.00
C VAL A 111 4.50 2.40 4.38
N GLN A 112 3.55 3.14 4.92
CA GLN A 112 3.74 4.50 5.46
C GLN A 112 4.35 4.52 6.87
N SER A 113 4.83 3.40 7.40
CA SER A 113 5.43 3.27 8.74
C SER A 113 4.52 3.58 9.94
N PHE A 114 3.21 3.56 9.77
CA PHE A 114 2.31 3.64 10.92
C PHE A 114 2.43 2.38 11.79
N PRO A 115 2.45 2.53 13.12
CA PRO A 115 2.45 1.38 14.01
C PRO A 115 1.12 0.62 13.97
N ASP A 116 1.16 -0.68 14.25
CA ASP A 116 -0.01 -1.57 14.13
C ASP A 116 -1.14 -1.24 15.11
N ASP A 117 -0.83 -0.58 16.21
CA ASP A 117 -1.79 -0.10 17.20
C ASP A 117 -2.48 1.21 16.83
N PHE A 118 -1.98 1.93 15.81
CA PHE A 118 -2.64 3.14 15.32
C PHE A 118 -3.95 2.80 14.60
N ARG A 119 -5.05 3.43 15.00
CA ARG A 119 -6.39 3.20 14.43
C ARG A 119 -6.81 4.38 13.57
N PHE A 120 -7.19 4.08 12.33
CA PHE A 120 -7.83 5.04 11.44
C PHE A 120 -9.34 4.97 11.65
N CYS A 121 -10.00 6.13 11.77
CA CYS A 121 -11.41 6.24 12.06
C CYS A 121 -12.23 6.70 10.84
N GLY A 122 -13.54 6.56 10.92
CA GLY A 122 -14.47 6.93 9.86
C GLY A 122 -14.66 5.86 8.80
N SER A 123 -15.24 6.26 7.67
CA SER A 123 -15.47 5.35 6.54
C SER A 123 -14.16 4.80 5.97
N ARG A 124 -14.21 3.66 5.28
CA ARG A 124 -13.03 3.09 4.61
C ARG A 124 -12.33 4.10 3.67
N THR A 125 -13.11 4.88 2.93
CA THR A 125 -12.59 5.95 2.08
C THR A 125 -11.83 7.00 2.91
N SER A 126 -12.41 7.46 4.02
CA SER A 126 -11.75 8.41 4.94
C SER A 126 -10.47 7.84 5.52
N GLN A 127 -10.43 6.56 5.86
CA GLN A 127 -9.22 5.88 6.35
C GLN A 127 -8.11 5.87 5.30
N TYR A 128 -8.42 5.59 4.04
CA TYR A 128 -7.43 5.67 2.95
C TYR A 128 -6.94 7.10 2.71
N ILE A 129 -7.82 8.10 2.80
CA ILE A 129 -7.45 9.51 2.69
C ILE A 129 -6.46 9.89 3.81
N GLN A 130 -6.71 9.46 5.04
CA GLN A 130 -5.80 9.71 6.16
C GLN A 130 -4.42 9.12 5.91
N VAL A 131 -4.34 7.87 5.46
CA VAL A 131 -3.06 7.22 5.14
C VAL A 131 -2.37 7.91 3.96
N GLY A 132 -3.11 8.21 2.89
CA GLY A 132 -2.56 8.77 1.65
C GLY A 132 -2.02 10.19 1.80
N ASN A 133 -2.58 10.98 2.72
CA ASN A 133 -2.16 12.37 2.99
C ASN A 133 -1.13 12.49 4.13
N ALA A 134 -0.81 11.40 4.80
CA ALA A 134 0.09 11.43 5.95
C ALA A 134 1.57 11.54 5.55
N VAL A 135 2.34 12.24 6.35
CA VAL A 135 3.79 12.07 6.38
C VAL A 135 4.10 10.78 7.14
N PRO A 136 4.94 9.88 6.60
CA PRO A 136 5.29 8.65 7.28
C PRO A 136 5.86 8.90 8.69
N PRO A 137 5.32 8.30 9.75
CA PRO A 137 5.74 8.58 11.13
C PRO A 137 7.24 8.40 11.39
N LEU A 138 7.89 7.38 10.82
CA LEU A 138 9.35 7.21 10.98
C LEU A 138 10.14 8.30 10.26
N LEU A 139 9.68 8.79 9.12
CA LEU A 139 10.31 9.92 8.42
C LEU A 139 10.15 11.21 9.25
N ALA A 140 8.96 11.48 9.75
CA ALA A 140 8.69 12.63 10.61
C ALA A 140 9.58 12.59 11.88
N TYR A 141 9.76 11.42 12.47
CA TYR A 141 10.64 11.23 13.62
C TYR A 141 12.11 11.58 13.31
N GLU A 142 12.66 11.11 12.18
CA GLU A 142 14.04 11.42 11.82
C GLU A 142 14.23 12.90 11.48
N ILE A 143 13.26 13.53 10.79
CA ILE A 143 13.26 15.00 10.55
C ILE A 143 13.27 15.75 11.89
N ALA A 144 12.40 15.38 12.82
CA ALA A 144 12.33 16.02 14.15
C ALA A 144 13.66 15.88 14.92
N LYS A 145 14.33 14.73 14.84
CA LYS A 145 15.67 14.54 15.43
C LYS A 145 16.70 15.48 14.83
N CYS A 146 16.70 15.63 13.49
CA CYS A 146 17.61 16.55 12.82
C CYS A 146 17.37 18.00 13.29
N ILE A 147 16.12 18.45 13.29
CA ILE A 147 15.75 19.78 13.77
C ILE A 147 16.20 20.00 15.22
N LYS A 148 15.88 19.04 16.11
CA LYS A 148 16.30 19.09 17.50
C LYS A 148 17.82 19.24 17.65
N ASN A 149 18.59 18.46 16.89
CA ASN A 149 20.05 18.51 16.97
C ASN A 149 20.64 19.82 16.43
N VAL A 150 20.02 20.41 15.41
CA VAL A 150 20.50 21.68 14.82
C VAL A 150 20.09 22.87 15.68
N VAL A 151 18.84 22.90 16.17
CA VAL A 151 18.28 24.07 16.86
C VAL A 151 18.66 24.12 18.34
N PHE A 152 18.68 22.94 19.02
CA PHE A 152 18.81 22.88 20.48
C PHE A 152 20.18 22.40 20.99
N LYS A 153 21.11 21.95 20.13
CA LYS A 153 22.49 21.59 20.51
C LYS A 153 23.49 22.74 20.37
N LYS A 154 23.05 23.96 20.08
CA LYS A 154 23.89 25.16 20.17
C LYS A 154 23.81 25.77 21.58
N LYS A 155 24.33 25.02 22.58
CA LYS A 155 24.80 25.56 23.87
C LYS A 155 25.94 24.71 24.35
#